data_c7920a04f58afd2be55c9d010c3b9ce2
#
_entry.id   c7920a04f58afd2be55c9d010c3b9ce2
#
_cell.length_a   1.000
_cell.length_b   1.000
_cell.length_c   1.000
_cell.angle_alpha   90.00
_cell.angle_beta   90.00
_cell.angle_gamma   90.00
#
_symmetry.space_group_name_H-M   'P 1'
#
loop_
_entity.id
_entity.type
_entity.pdbx_description
1 polymer ?
#
loop_
_entity_poly.entity_id
_entity_poly.type
_entity_poly.pdbx_seq_one_letter_code
_entity_poly.pdbx_strand_id
1 'polypeptide(L)'
;MRPSAGMNFGGRYVLDSRIAVGGMGEVWQATDTIIGRQVAIKILKDEYLGDPGFLERFRAEARHAALVNHEGIANVYDYGEEEGSAYLVMELVPGEPLSSVLEREHTLSIDRTLDIVAQTAVALQAA
;
A
#
# COMPACT_ATOMS: atom_id res chain seq x y z
N MET A 1 -11.23 -11.85 -10.96
CA MET A 1 -11.63 -11.71 -9.53
C MET A 1 -11.64 -10.25 -9.14
N ARG A 2 -12.71 -9.82 -8.53
CA ARG A 2 -12.82 -8.43 -8.04
C ARG A 2 -12.70 -8.44 -6.51
N PRO A 3 -11.74 -7.70 -5.91
CA PRO A 3 -11.62 -7.66 -4.45
C PRO A 3 -12.89 -7.14 -3.77
N SER A 4 -13.26 -7.76 -2.68
CA SER A 4 -14.39 -7.34 -1.87
C SER A 4 -14.15 -7.65 -0.38
N ALA A 5 -14.86 -6.95 0.49
CA ALA A 5 -14.76 -7.16 1.94
C ALA A 5 -15.04 -8.62 2.30
N GLY A 6 -14.24 -9.16 3.20
CA GLY A 6 -14.35 -10.55 3.64
C GLY A 6 -13.52 -11.56 2.85
N MET A 7 -12.95 -11.14 1.71
CA MET A 7 -12.07 -12.04 0.95
C MET A 7 -10.78 -12.31 1.71
N ASN A 8 -10.28 -13.54 1.59
CA ASN A 8 -9.08 -14.00 2.28
C ASN A 8 -7.94 -14.21 1.29
N PHE A 9 -6.78 -13.67 1.61
CA PHE A 9 -5.55 -13.85 0.83
C PHE A 9 -4.51 -14.60 1.66
N GLY A 10 -3.89 -15.60 1.03
CA GLY A 10 -2.86 -16.41 1.68
C GLY A 10 -3.35 -17.23 2.87
N GLY A 11 -4.64 -17.41 3.03
CA GLY A 11 -5.22 -18.06 4.20
C GLY A 11 -5.01 -17.28 5.50
N ARG A 12 -4.68 -15.99 5.40
CA ARG A 12 -4.23 -15.19 6.55
C ARG A 12 -4.83 -13.79 6.60
N TYR A 13 -4.90 -13.11 5.46
CA TYR A 13 -5.30 -11.71 5.40
C TYR A 13 -6.74 -11.58 4.91
N VAL A 14 -7.59 -10.98 5.74
CA VAL A 14 -9.01 -10.78 5.41
C VAL A 14 -9.24 -9.31 5.11
N LEU A 15 -9.80 -9.01 3.94
CA LEU A 15 -10.08 -7.63 3.52
C LEU A 15 -11.21 -7.02 4.34
N ASP A 16 -10.98 -5.81 4.86
CA ASP A 16 -11.98 -5.06 5.64
C ASP A 16 -12.65 -3.97 4.80
N SER A 17 -11.87 -3.01 4.30
CA SER A 17 -12.40 -1.90 3.52
C SER A 17 -11.37 -1.40 2.49
N ARG A 18 -11.86 -0.90 1.36
CA ARG A 18 -11.00 -0.35 0.31
C ARG A 18 -10.52 1.05 0.70
N ILE A 19 -9.21 1.27 0.62
CA ILE A 19 -8.58 2.56 0.94
C ILE A 19 -8.38 3.40 -0.32
N ALA A 20 -7.92 2.78 -1.41
CA ALA A 20 -7.54 3.49 -2.62
C ALA A 20 -7.62 2.61 -3.85
N VAL A 21 -7.77 3.27 -5.02
CA VAL A 21 -7.70 2.62 -6.33
C VAL A 21 -6.61 3.33 -7.13
N GLY A 22 -5.62 2.56 -7.59
CA GLY A 22 -4.53 3.06 -8.42
C GLY A 22 -4.61 2.55 -9.85
N GLY A 23 -3.60 2.89 -10.65
CA GLY A 23 -3.54 2.50 -12.07
C GLY A 23 -3.51 0.99 -12.27
N MET A 24 -2.72 0.25 -11.49
CA MET A 24 -2.55 -1.19 -11.63
C MET A 24 -3.26 -2.01 -10.56
N GLY A 25 -3.75 -1.40 -9.49
CA GLY A 25 -4.30 -2.17 -8.39
C GLY A 25 -5.15 -1.38 -7.43
N GLU A 26 -5.59 -2.07 -6.39
CA GLU A 26 -6.35 -1.50 -5.30
C GLU A 26 -5.61 -1.71 -3.99
N VAL A 27 -5.76 -0.77 -3.06
CA VAL A 27 -5.22 -0.90 -1.71
C VAL A 27 -6.38 -1.05 -0.74
N TRP A 28 -6.30 -2.07 0.09
CA TRP A 28 -7.32 -2.40 1.09
C TRP A 28 -6.74 -2.39 2.49
N GLN A 29 -7.56 -1.95 3.44
CA GLN A 29 -7.32 -2.25 4.84
C GLN A 29 -7.72 -3.70 5.07
N ALA A 30 -6.86 -4.46 5.73
CA ALA A 30 -7.08 -5.88 6.00
C ALA A 30 -6.64 -6.22 7.42
N THR A 31 -7.07 -7.39 7.88
CA THR A 31 -6.68 -7.92 9.18
C THR A 31 -5.81 -9.15 8.97
N ASP A 32 -4.62 -9.15 9.57
CA ASP A 32 -3.78 -10.33 9.69
C ASP A 32 -4.37 -11.20 10.79
N THR A 33 -5.02 -12.30 10.40
CA THR A 33 -5.74 -13.15 11.33
C THR A 33 -4.84 -14.03 12.20
N ILE A 34 -3.56 -14.16 11.84
CA ILE A 34 -2.61 -14.97 12.62
C ILE A 34 -2.10 -14.19 13.84
N ILE A 35 -1.72 -12.93 13.66
CA ILE A 35 -1.17 -12.13 14.74
C ILE A 35 -2.12 -11.03 15.22
N GLY A 36 -3.29 -10.91 14.62
CA GLY A 36 -4.34 -10.00 15.07
C GLY A 36 -4.06 -8.53 14.87
N ARG A 37 -3.32 -8.16 13.81
CA ARG A 37 -3.06 -6.75 13.54
C ARG A 37 -3.64 -6.32 12.19
N GLN A 38 -3.94 -5.03 12.09
CA GLN A 38 -4.37 -4.44 10.83
C GLN A 38 -3.18 -4.14 9.93
N VAL A 39 -3.35 -4.36 8.64
CA VAL A 39 -2.35 -4.12 7.61
C VAL A 39 -3.00 -3.47 6.40
N ALA A 40 -2.18 -2.92 5.49
CA ALA A 40 -2.61 -2.53 4.17
C ALA A 40 -2.21 -3.62 3.19
N ILE A 41 -3.09 -3.94 2.25
CA ILE A 41 -2.80 -4.93 1.22
C ILE A 41 -3.07 -4.32 -0.16
N LYS A 42 -2.05 -4.34 -1.02
CA LYS A 42 -2.15 -3.87 -2.40
C LYS A 42 -2.36 -5.07 -3.30
N ILE A 43 -3.44 -5.06 -4.06
CA ILE A 43 -3.84 -6.17 -4.90
C ILE A 43 -3.75 -5.75 -6.36
N LEU A 44 -3.03 -6.53 -7.18
CA LEU A 44 -2.91 -6.30 -8.61
C LEU A 44 -4.26 -6.59 -9.28
N LYS A 45 -4.73 -5.69 -10.14
CA LYS A 45 -5.98 -5.88 -10.87
C LYS A 45 -5.88 -7.10 -11.80
N ASP A 46 -6.97 -7.85 -11.91
CA ASP A 46 -7.06 -9.05 -12.74
C ASP A 46 -6.64 -8.79 -14.19
N GLU A 47 -7.04 -7.66 -14.75
CA GLU A 47 -6.73 -7.30 -16.13
C GLU A 47 -5.23 -7.22 -16.41
N TYR A 48 -4.40 -7.02 -15.37
CA TYR A 48 -2.95 -6.95 -15.49
C TYR A 48 -2.24 -8.24 -15.11
N LEU A 49 -2.94 -9.17 -14.48
CA LEU A 49 -2.34 -10.41 -13.98
C LEU A 49 -1.81 -11.31 -15.10
N GLY A 50 -2.49 -11.30 -16.24
CA GLY A 50 -2.07 -12.05 -17.43
C GLY A 50 -0.97 -11.38 -18.25
N ASP A 51 -0.56 -10.16 -17.90
CA ASP A 51 0.51 -9.43 -18.58
C ASP A 51 1.81 -9.60 -17.80
N PRO A 52 2.81 -10.32 -18.36
CA PRO A 52 4.05 -10.57 -17.63
C PRO A 52 4.81 -9.29 -17.30
N GLY A 53 4.66 -8.23 -18.08
CA GLY A 53 5.29 -6.94 -17.80
C GLY A 53 4.75 -6.28 -16.55
N PHE A 54 3.44 -6.28 -16.34
CA PHE A 54 2.82 -5.70 -15.15
C PHE A 54 3.10 -6.53 -13.90
N LEU A 55 3.03 -7.85 -14.00
CA LEU A 55 3.32 -8.73 -12.88
C LEU A 55 4.78 -8.60 -12.44
N GLU A 56 5.72 -8.57 -13.38
CA GLU A 56 7.13 -8.42 -13.06
C GLU A 56 7.42 -7.05 -12.42
N ARG A 57 6.76 -6.00 -12.88
CA ARG A 57 6.87 -4.67 -12.29
C ARG A 57 6.34 -4.66 -10.85
N PHE A 58 5.22 -5.35 -10.61
CA PHE A 58 4.64 -5.49 -9.28
C PHE A 58 5.60 -6.23 -8.34
N ARG A 59 6.21 -7.32 -8.82
CA ARG A 59 7.23 -8.07 -8.06
C ARG A 59 8.46 -7.21 -7.75
N ALA A 60 8.93 -6.44 -8.74
CA ALA A 60 10.09 -5.57 -8.57
C ALA A 60 9.81 -4.47 -7.55
N GLU A 61 8.63 -3.87 -7.58
CA GLU A 61 8.20 -2.87 -6.60
C GLU A 61 8.23 -3.45 -5.19
N ALA A 62 7.72 -4.67 -5.02
CA ALA A 62 7.74 -5.36 -3.74
C ALA A 62 9.16 -5.62 -3.24
N ARG A 63 10.05 -6.10 -4.12
CA ARG A 63 11.45 -6.37 -3.76
C ARG A 63 12.19 -5.10 -3.35
N HIS A 64 12.01 -4.01 -4.10
CA HIS A 64 12.65 -2.74 -3.77
C HIS A 64 12.12 -2.17 -2.45
N ALA A 65 10.82 -2.19 -2.26
CA ALA A 65 10.21 -1.69 -1.02
C ALA A 65 10.65 -2.49 0.21
N ALA A 66 10.85 -3.79 0.05
CA ALA A 66 11.27 -4.67 1.15
C ALA A 66 12.69 -4.35 1.65
N LEU A 67 13.54 -3.72 0.82
CA LEU A 67 14.90 -3.34 1.19
C LEU A 67 14.96 -2.02 1.96
N VAL A 68 13.89 -1.24 1.96
CA VAL A 68 13.86 0.06 2.61
C VAL A 68 13.36 -0.09 4.04
N ASN A 69 14.11 0.45 5.00
CA ASN A 69 13.73 0.47 6.40
C ASN A 69 13.91 1.88 6.94
N HIS A 70 12.84 2.66 6.98
CA HIS A 70 12.84 4.03 7.45
C HIS A 70 11.46 4.35 8.05
N GLU A 71 11.43 5.10 9.14
CA GLU A 71 10.17 5.45 9.83
C GLU A 71 9.21 6.29 8.97
N GLY A 72 9.73 7.00 7.97
CA GLY A 72 8.95 7.79 7.02
C GLY A 72 8.41 7.02 5.84
N ILE A 73 8.68 5.70 5.75
CA ILE A 73 8.26 4.84 4.66
C ILE A 73 7.55 3.61 5.24
N ALA A 74 6.37 3.27 4.68
CA ALA A 74 5.62 2.09 5.12
C ALA A 74 6.43 0.81 4.87
N ASN A 75 6.53 -0.03 5.89
CA ASN A 75 7.27 -1.29 5.81
C ASN A 75 6.49 -2.34 5.02
N VAL A 76 7.21 -3.13 4.23
CA VAL A 76 6.65 -4.31 3.57
C VAL A 76 6.74 -5.49 4.52
N TYR A 77 5.61 -6.18 4.72
CA TYR A 77 5.53 -7.33 5.62
C TYR A 77 5.51 -8.66 4.90
N ASP A 78 4.87 -8.72 3.74
CA ASP A 78 4.67 -9.98 3.05
C ASP A 78 4.33 -9.75 1.57
N TYR A 79 4.48 -10.78 0.76
CA TYR A 79 4.11 -10.79 -0.64
C TYR A 79 3.58 -12.18 -0.99
N GLY A 80 2.54 -12.24 -1.80
CA GLY A 80 2.01 -13.52 -2.24
C GLY A 80 1.46 -13.47 -3.65
N GLU A 81 1.50 -14.63 -4.29
CA GLU A 81 0.86 -14.86 -5.58
C GLU A 81 0.00 -16.12 -5.44
N GLU A 82 -1.27 -15.97 -5.73
CA GLU A 82 -2.22 -17.07 -5.73
C GLU A 82 -2.85 -17.16 -7.12
N GLU A 83 -3.53 -18.25 -7.41
CA GLU A 83 -4.26 -18.37 -8.67
C GLU A 83 -5.27 -17.21 -8.78
N GLY A 84 -5.08 -16.40 -9.83
CA GLY A 84 -5.96 -15.25 -10.06
C GLY A 84 -5.65 -14.01 -9.24
N SER A 85 -4.55 -13.96 -8.48
CA SER A 85 -4.19 -12.75 -7.75
C SER A 85 -2.71 -12.65 -7.39
N ALA A 86 -2.23 -11.40 -7.28
CA ALA A 86 -0.93 -11.06 -6.71
C ALA A 86 -1.16 -9.94 -5.71
N TYR A 87 -0.53 -10.01 -4.55
CA TYR A 87 -0.76 -9.05 -3.48
C TYR A 87 0.51 -8.74 -2.68
N LEU A 88 0.56 -7.52 -2.17
CA LEU A 88 1.65 -7.01 -1.33
C LEU A 88 1.07 -6.54 -0.01
N VAL A 89 1.57 -7.08 1.09
CA VAL A 89 1.14 -6.71 2.45
C VAL A 89 2.13 -5.74 3.05
N MET A 90 1.63 -4.64 3.56
CA MET A 90 2.48 -3.57 4.10
C MET A 90 1.87 -2.94 5.34
N GLU A 91 2.66 -2.12 5.97
CA GLU A 91 2.24 -1.35 7.13
C GLU A 91 1.03 -0.48 6.80
N LEU A 92 0.00 -0.54 7.64
CA LEU A 92 -1.13 0.39 7.56
C LEU A 92 -0.73 1.66 8.30
N VAL A 93 -0.55 2.74 7.55
CA VAL A 93 -0.19 4.04 8.11
C VAL A 93 -1.46 4.74 8.58
N PRO A 94 -1.58 5.04 9.88
CA PRO A 94 -2.74 5.76 10.39
C PRO A 94 -2.73 7.22 9.91
N GLY A 95 -3.91 7.83 9.82
CA GLY A 95 -4.06 9.20 9.39
C GLY A 95 -4.69 9.32 8.02
N GLU A 96 -4.58 10.49 7.44
CA GLU A 96 -5.15 10.78 6.13
C GLU A 96 -4.06 11.08 5.09
N PRO A 97 -4.30 10.82 3.80
CA PRO A 97 -3.34 11.17 2.77
C PRO A 97 -3.25 12.69 2.59
N LEU A 98 -2.09 13.16 2.12
CA LEU A 98 -1.86 14.58 1.89
C LEU A 98 -2.91 15.20 0.95
N SER A 99 -3.38 14.44 -0.05
CA SER A 99 -4.44 14.91 -0.95
C SER A 99 -5.71 15.31 -0.21
N SER A 100 -6.11 14.54 0.82
CA SER A 100 -7.29 14.85 1.65
C SER A 100 -7.05 16.08 2.51
N VAL A 101 -5.85 16.27 3.02
CA VAL A 101 -5.46 17.47 3.78
C VAL A 101 -5.58 18.71 2.89
N LEU A 102 -5.07 18.63 1.65
CA LEU A 102 -5.12 19.73 0.69
C LEU A 102 -6.57 20.06 0.28
N GLU A 103 -7.42 19.05 0.08
CA GLU A 103 -8.83 19.28 -0.22
C GLU A 103 -9.56 20.00 0.91
N ARG A 104 -9.28 19.65 2.17
CA ARG A 104 -9.92 20.25 3.34
C ARG A 104 -9.42 21.67 3.63
N GLU A 105 -8.12 21.89 3.51
CA GLU A 105 -7.48 23.15 3.90
C GLU A 105 -7.22 24.07 2.72
N HIS A 106 -7.34 23.60 1.48
CA HIS A 106 -7.07 24.30 0.21
C HIS A 106 -5.63 24.76 0.06
N THR A 107 -5.04 25.33 1.12
CA THR A 107 -3.63 25.74 1.16
C THR A 107 -3.03 25.33 2.50
N LEU A 108 -1.73 25.14 2.50
CA LEU A 108 -0.95 24.84 3.72
C LEU A 108 -0.19 26.11 4.14
N SER A 109 0.00 26.29 5.44
CA SER A 109 0.91 27.30 5.94
C SER A 109 2.34 27.02 5.47
N ILE A 110 3.19 28.05 5.43
CA ILE A 110 4.59 27.91 5.04
C ILE A 110 5.30 26.93 5.96
N ASP A 111 5.12 27.05 7.27
CA ASP A 111 5.75 26.17 8.25
C ASP A 111 5.33 24.71 8.06
N ARG A 112 4.05 24.47 7.83
CA ARG A 112 3.52 23.12 7.61
C ARG A 112 4.02 22.53 6.30
N THR A 113 4.10 23.34 5.24
CA THR A 113 4.65 22.92 3.95
C THR A 113 6.11 22.53 4.08
N LEU A 114 6.92 23.34 4.77
CA LEU A 114 8.34 23.06 4.98
C LEU A 114 8.55 21.80 5.80
N ASP A 115 7.73 21.56 6.82
CA ASP A 115 7.80 20.34 7.64
C ASP A 115 7.51 19.10 6.81
N ILE A 116 6.43 19.11 6.03
CA ILE A 116 6.06 17.98 5.16
C ILE A 116 7.17 17.71 4.14
N VAL A 117 7.70 18.74 3.48
CA VAL A 117 8.77 18.61 2.48
C VAL A 117 10.04 18.06 3.13
N ALA A 118 10.42 18.54 4.31
CA ALA A 118 11.60 18.08 5.01
C ALA A 118 11.50 16.61 5.39
N GLN A 119 10.36 16.17 5.95
CA GLN A 119 10.13 14.77 6.30
C GLN A 119 10.14 13.88 5.06
N THR A 120 9.49 14.32 3.97
CA THR A 120 9.45 13.57 2.72
C THR A 120 10.84 13.43 2.12
N ALA A 121 11.66 14.49 2.14
CA ALA A 121 13.02 14.44 1.63
C ALA A 121 13.89 13.44 2.39
N VAL A 122 13.79 13.40 3.72
CA VAL A 122 14.53 12.44 4.55
C VAL A 122 14.11 11.01 4.22
N ALA A 123 12.82 10.77 4.08
CA ALA A 123 12.30 9.45 3.71
C ALA A 123 12.76 9.02 2.31
N LEU A 124 12.72 9.93 1.33
CA LEU A 124 13.16 9.66 -0.04
C LEU A 124 14.67 9.37 -0.10
N GLN A 125 15.47 10.01 0.73
CA GLN A 125 16.90 9.75 0.79
C GLN A 125 17.17 8.30 1.24
N ALA A 126 16.34 7.76 2.13
CA ALA A 126 16.43 6.37 2.59
C ALA A 126 15.96 5.36 1.53
N ALA A 127 15.09 5.78 0.62
CA ALA A 127 14.55 4.92 -0.43
C ALA A 127 15.57 4.69 -1.61
#